data_a202c6fa8f3b0e4afbebb6b994e359a6
#
_entry.id   a202c6fa8f3b0e4afbebb6b994e359a6
#
_cell.length_a   1.000
_cell.length_b   1.000
_cell.length_c   1.000
_cell.angle_alpha   90.00
_cell.angle_beta   90.00
_cell.angle_gamma   90.00
#
_symmetry.space_group_name_H-M   'P 1'
#
loop_
_entity.id
_entity.type
_entity.pdbx_description
1 polymer ?
#
loop_
_entity_poly.entity_id
_entity_poly.type
_entity_poly.pdbx_seq_one_letter_code
_entity_poly.pdbx_strand_id
1 'polypeptide(L)'
;MTPYLDIQHLTKSIGDLVLFDDISFSVAEGQHVGLIAKNGAGKSTLLGILSGQEDYDSGEITFRNDLRVGYLQQTPHYDPALSVIDACFSQAGELSDLISRYERCLDTPGNPELAELIDEMERREAWDFELRAKQILTKLDITEFSKPVGQLSGGQLKRVALANVLLTDPDLLILDEPTNHLDIDMIEWLEGYLRRNNKALLMVTHDRYFLDRVCSVILELDGKSLYAYRGNYEYYLEKREERIAATNANIARANNLYRKELDWMRRMPCARGTKARYRKEAFVELEQQAKRRTEERAARLEVKSGYIGSKIFEAEYVSKSFPLENGGEKVILKDFYYNFSRYEKMGIVGGNGAGKSTFIKMLLGEVKPDEGRFVIGETVRFGYFSQDGMAFDQQMKVIDAVRRIAETIDLGGGRKLTAMQFLTHFLFPPARQQDYIYKLSGGERRRLYLCTVLMQNPNFLILDEPTNDLDIPTLQILEEYLADFKGCVIVVSHDRYFMDRVVDHLLVFKGEGKVDDFPGNYSQYRDWNELKEKEEEEAKKANTPKTETKANTWRGEQKKRLTFKEKQEMAALEVSIEALEEEKKEIEEALCSGTLSVDELTEKSKRLPQLQDELDEKSMRWLELSEIEG
;
A
#
# COMPACT_ATOMS: atom_id res chain seq x y z
N MET A 1 -8.02 28.14 -8.15
CA MET A 1 -9.02 27.16 -7.67
C MET A 1 -9.31 27.49 -6.23
N THR A 2 -10.57 27.62 -5.85
CA THR A 2 -10.95 27.83 -4.44
C THR A 2 -10.73 26.53 -3.69
N PRO A 3 -9.99 26.54 -2.57
CA PRO A 3 -9.77 25.33 -1.80
C PRO A 3 -11.08 24.85 -1.15
N TYR A 4 -11.25 23.52 -1.03
CA TYR A 4 -12.31 22.91 -0.25
C TYR A 4 -11.97 22.94 1.25
N LEU A 5 -10.69 22.75 1.55
CA LEU A 5 -10.13 22.83 2.89
C LEU A 5 -8.87 23.70 2.85
N ASP A 6 -8.78 24.67 3.75
CA ASP A 6 -7.60 25.52 3.95
C ASP A 6 -7.21 25.51 5.42
N ILE A 7 -5.97 25.23 5.70
CA ILE A 7 -5.40 25.14 7.04
C ILE A 7 -4.23 26.10 7.12
N GLN A 8 -4.25 26.98 8.11
CA GLN A 8 -3.23 27.99 8.32
C GLN A 8 -2.70 27.96 9.76
N HIS A 9 -1.38 27.89 9.89
CA HIS A 9 -0.64 27.98 11.16
C HIS A 9 -1.13 27.02 12.26
N LEU A 10 -1.55 25.80 11.87
CA LEU A 10 -2.10 24.81 12.80
C LEU A 10 -1.00 24.22 13.68
N THR A 11 -1.24 24.25 14.99
CA THR A 11 -0.36 23.68 16.02
C THR A 11 -1.13 22.77 16.96
N LYS A 12 -0.58 21.61 17.30
CA LYS A 12 -1.15 20.67 18.27
C LYS A 12 -0.07 20.05 19.12
N SER A 13 -0.34 20.03 20.44
CA SER A 13 0.46 19.31 21.44
C SER A 13 -0.41 18.37 22.28
N ILE A 14 0.19 17.33 22.81
CA ILE A 14 -0.40 16.42 23.80
C ILE A 14 0.51 16.39 25.03
N GLY A 15 0.12 17.07 26.09
CA GLY A 15 0.98 17.30 27.24
C GLY A 15 2.24 18.06 26.82
N ASP A 16 3.42 17.52 27.12
CA ASP A 16 4.71 18.12 26.75
C ASP A 16 5.18 17.78 25.32
N LEU A 17 4.46 16.90 24.62
CA LEU A 17 4.81 16.45 23.28
C LEU A 17 4.11 17.31 22.22
N VAL A 18 4.88 18.13 21.49
CA VAL A 18 4.39 18.84 20.30
C VAL A 18 4.37 17.87 19.13
N LEU A 19 3.18 17.60 18.59
CA LEU A 19 2.98 16.70 17.43
C LEU A 19 3.35 17.42 16.13
N PHE A 20 2.77 18.59 15.91
CA PHE A 20 3.10 19.46 14.78
C PHE A 20 2.98 20.92 15.19
N ASP A 21 3.75 21.77 14.53
CA ASP A 21 3.92 23.17 14.86
C ASP A 21 3.92 24.00 13.59
N ASP A 22 3.01 24.97 13.53
CA ASP A 22 2.88 25.93 12.43
C ASP A 22 2.74 25.28 11.04
N ILE A 23 1.87 24.27 10.92
CA ILE A 23 1.62 23.61 9.64
C ILE A 23 0.52 24.33 8.84
N SER A 24 0.73 24.47 7.53
CA SER A 24 -0.22 25.11 6.63
C SER A 24 -0.27 24.32 5.31
N PHE A 25 -1.50 24.00 4.86
CA PHE A 25 -1.74 23.36 3.57
C PHE A 25 -3.21 23.52 3.16
N SER A 26 -3.49 23.27 1.89
CA SER A 26 -4.85 23.33 1.36
C SER A 26 -5.15 22.12 0.48
N VAL A 27 -6.43 21.76 0.39
CA VAL A 27 -6.94 20.72 -0.50
C VAL A 27 -7.95 21.36 -1.45
N ALA A 28 -7.66 21.32 -2.75
CA ALA A 28 -8.54 21.87 -3.78
C ALA A 28 -9.56 20.85 -4.28
N GLU A 29 -10.56 21.31 -5.02
CA GLU A 29 -11.55 20.48 -5.71
C GLU A 29 -10.87 19.47 -6.63
N GLY A 30 -11.27 18.19 -6.55
CA GLY A 30 -10.70 17.11 -7.35
C GLY A 30 -9.23 16.77 -7.06
N GLN A 31 -8.64 17.36 -6.02
CA GLN A 31 -7.26 17.09 -5.65
C GLN A 31 -7.17 15.88 -4.73
N HIS A 32 -6.30 14.95 -5.07
CA HIS A 32 -6.00 13.78 -4.24
C HIS A 32 -4.68 13.99 -3.50
N VAL A 33 -4.76 14.05 -2.18
CA VAL A 33 -3.65 14.35 -1.28
C VAL A 33 -3.38 13.15 -0.38
N GLY A 34 -2.16 12.61 -0.41
CA GLY A 34 -1.69 11.57 0.49
C GLY A 34 -0.85 12.16 1.63
N LEU A 35 -1.14 11.81 2.87
CA LEU A 35 -0.38 12.23 4.05
C LEU A 35 0.49 11.08 4.56
N ILE A 36 1.80 11.30 4.56
CA ILE A 36 2.80 10.35 5.06
C ILE A 36 3.44 10.92 6.32
N ALA A 37 3.60 10.08 7.34
CA ALA A 37 4.37 10.41 8.53
C ALA A 37 4.80 9.16 9.29
N LYS A 38 5.80 9.29 10.16
CA LYS A 38 6.19 8.24 11.12
C LYS A 38 5.04 7.92 12.07
N ASN A 39 5.01 6.71 12.58
CA ASN A 39 4.03 6.35 13.60
C ASN A 39 4.23 7.20 14.86
N GLY A 40 3.11 7.68 15.43
CA GLY A 40 3.13 8.59 16.57
C GLY A 40 3.41 10.07 16.22
N ALA A 41 3.52 10.44 14.94
CA ALA A 41 3.72 11.84 14.52
C ALA A 41 2.43 12.69 14.52
N GLY A 42 1.27 12.10 14.83
CA GLY A 42 0.00 12.84 14.92
C GLY A 42 -0.88 12.78 13.67
N LYS A 43 -0.71 11.76 12.77
CA LYS A 43 -1.56 11.59 11.57
C LYS A 43 -3.05 11.53 11.92
N SER A 44 -3.44 10.55 12.74
CA SER A 44 -4.84 10.35 13.12
C SER A 44 -5.39 11.52 13.94
N THR A 45 -4.55 12.14 14.78
CA THR A 45 -4.89 13.39 15.49
C THR A 45 -5.20 14.52 14.51
N LEU A 46 -4.38 14.71 13.46
CA LEU A 46 -4.65 15.71 12.42
C LEU A 46 -5.99 15.42 11.72
N LEU A 47 -6.23 14.16 11.33
CA LEU A 47 -7.53 13.80 10.72
C LEU A 47 -8.70 13.95 11.70
N GLY A 48 -8.50 13.63 12.99
CA GLY A 48 -9.48 13.83 14.06
C GLY A 48 -9.83 15.31 14.26
N ILE A 49 -8.84 16.20 14.17
CA ILE A 49 -9.06 17.66 14.22
C ILE A 49 -9.88 18.11 12.99
N LEU A 50 -9.53 17.63 11.79
CA LEU A 50 -10.24 17.98 10.56
C LEU A 50 -11.68 17.45 10.52
N SER A 51 -11.96 16.36 11.21
CA SER A 51 -13.32 15.83 11.35
C SER A 51 -14.11 16.46 12.51
N GLY A 52 -13.50 17.37 13.27
CA GLY A 52 -14.12 18.04 14.40
C GLY A 52 -14.24 17.18 15.66
N GLN A 53 -13.51 16.06 15.73
CA GLN A 53 -13.52 15.15 16.90
C GLN A 53 -12.47 15.50 17.95
N GLU A 54 -11.41 16.19 17.54
CA GLU A 54 -10.33 16.66 18.42
C GLU A 54 -10.14 18.17 18.30
N ASP A 55 -9.75 18.81 19.40
CA ASP A 55 -9.41 20.23 19.44
C ASP A 55 -7.95 20.45 19.04
N TYR A 56 -7.59 21.68 18.67
CA TYR A 56 -6.23 22.13 18.37
C TYR A 56 -5.82 23.33 19.24
N ASP A 57 -4.49 23.56 19.35
CA ASP A 57 -3.98 24.58 20.27
C ASP A 57 -4.00 25.98 19.64
N SER A 58 -3.64 26.10 18.36
CA SER A 58 -3.67 27.36 17.60
C SER A 58 -3.75 27.10 16.11
N GLY A 59 -4.14 28.12 15.36
CA GLY A 59 -4.29 28.07 13.89
C GLY A 59 -5.72 28.32 13.45
N GLU A 60 -5.95 28.17 12.16
CA GLU A 60 -7.26 28.35 11.53
C GLU A 60 -7.52 27.22 10.54
N ILE A 61 -8.73 26.67 10.59
CA ILE A 61 -9.22 25.64 9.67
C ILE A 61 -10.50 26.14 9.03
N THR A 62 -10.46 26.31 7.71
CA THR A 62 -11.58 26.83 6.94
C THR A 62 -12.05 25.79 5.92
N PHE A 63 -13.31 25.37 6.04
CA PHE A 63 -13.98 24.57 5.02
C PHE A 63 -14.82 25.49 4.15
N ARG A 64 -14.94 25.14 2.87
CA ARG A 64 -15.90 25.80 1.98
C ARG A 64 -17.31 25.58 2.51
N ASN A 65 -18.16 26.61 2.41
CA ASN A 65 -19.56 26.50 2.79
C ASN A 65 -20.27 25.39 2.01
N ASP A 66 -21.22 24.72 2.63
CA ASP A 66 -22.03 23.61 2.06
C ASP A 66 -21.24 22.38 1.58
N LEU A 67 -19.99 22.20 2.06
CA LEU A 67 -19.18 21.04 1.73
C LEU A 67 -19.59 19.82 2.55
N ARG A 68 -19.92 18.72 1.87
CA ARG A 68 -20.16 17.42 2.52
C ARG A 68 -18.84 16.72 2.72
N VAL A 69 -18.46 16.46 3.96
CA VAL A 69 -17.21 15.79 4.33
C VAL A 69 -17.51 14.37 4.79
N GLY A 70 -16.88 13.38 4.17
CA GLY A 70 -16.94 11.99 4.60
C GLY A 70 -15.64 11.61 5.32
N TYR A 71 -15.73 11.08 6.52
CA TYR A 71 -14.58 10.69 7.33
C TYR A 71 -14.59 9.19 7.67
N LEU A 72 -13.55 8.48 7.25
CA LEU A 72 -13.29 7.10 7.67
C LEU A 72 -12.32 7.08 8.85
N GLN A 73 -12.82 6.70 10.00
CA GLN A 73 -12.04 6.55 11.24
C GLN A 73 -11.25 5.24 11.25
N GLN A 74 -10.09 5.26 11.91
CA GLN A 74 -9.28 4.06 12.12
C GLN A 74 -10.03 2.96 12.89
N THR A 75 -10.86 3.35 13.87
CA THR A 75 -11.69 2.43 14.68
C THR A 75 -13.14 2.90 14.65
N PRO A 76 -13.97 2.39 13.72
CA PRO A 76 -15.36 2.76 13.63
C PRO A 76 -16.16 2.17 14.81
N HIS A 77 -17.10 2.95 15.34
CA HIS A 77 -18.01 2.53 16.39
C HIS A 77 -19.43 2.49 15.87
N TYR A 78 -20.06 1.33 15.95
CA TYR A 78 -21.47 1.12 15.60
C TYR A 78 -22.20 0.45 16.77
N ASP A 79 -23.51 0.61 16.83
CA ASP A 79 -24.34 -0.16 17.74
C ASP A 79 -24.26 -1.65 17.34
N PRO A 80 -23.81 -2.55 18.24
CA PRO A 80 -23.68 -3.97 17.94
C PRO A 80 -24.98 -4.67 17.49
N ALA A 81 -26.14 -4.08 17.79
CA ALA A 81 -27.46 -4.64 17.47
C ALA A 81 -27.92 -4.32 16.04
N LEU A 82 -27.34 -3.31 15.40
CA LEU A 82 -27.70 -2.93 14.02
C LEU A 82 -27.31 -4.03 13.03
N SER A 83 -28.12 -4.23 11.99
CA SER A 83 -27.71 -5.03 10.85
C SER A 83 -26.62 -4.29 10.02
N VAL A 84 -25.88 -5.02 9.21
CA VAL A 84 -24.87 -4.43 8.31
C VAL A 84 -25.48 -3.34 7.43
N ILE A 85 -26.66 -3.60 6.87
CA ILE A 85 -27.32 -2.65 5.99
C ILE A 85 -27.83 -1.42 6.74
N ASP A 86 -28.38 -1.60 7.94
CA ASP A 86 -28.82 -0.50 8.80
C ASP A 86 -27.63 0.37 9.25
N ALA A 87 -26.48 -0.25 9.52
CA ALA A 87 -25.25 0.46 9.86
C ALA A 87 -24.74 1.32 8.69
N CYS A 88 -24.89 0.85 7.44
CA CYS A 88 -24.60 1.64 6.25
C CYS A 88 -25.57 2.80 6.06
N PHE A 89 -26.81 2.63 6.45
CA PHE A 89 -27.83 3.67 6.35
C PHE A 89 -27.80 4.68 7.50
N SER A 90 -27.23 4.34 8.64
CA SER A 90 -27.27 5.16 9.86
C SER A 90 -26.72 6.59 9.69
N GLN A 91 -25.86 6.83 8.72
CA GLN A 91 -25.31 8.16 8.40
C GLN A 91 -26.01 8.83 7.20
N ALA A 92 -26.93 8.14 6.51
CA ALA A 92 -27.65 8.70 5.35
C ALA A 92 -28.85 9.58 5.77
N GLY A 93 -29.05 9.83 7.07
CA GLY A 93 -30.05 10.75 7.60
C GLY A 93 -31.47 10.35 7.25
N GLU A 94 -32.27 11.30 6.71
CA GLU A 94 -33.70 11.09 6.37
C GLU A 94 -33.95 9.96 5.36
N LEU A 95 -33.00 9.63 4.50
CA LEU A 95 -33.11 8.52 3.55
C LEU A 95 -33.09 7.18 4.25
N SER A 96 -32.26 7.04 5.29
CA SER A 96 -32.17 5.85 6.12
C SER A 96 -33.49 5.57 6.86
N ASP A 97 -34.05 6.61 7.47
CA ASP A 97 -35.32 6.49 8.17
C ASP A 97 -36.45 6.08 7.23
N LEU A 98 -36.44 6.59 5.99
CA LEU A 98 -37.42 6.24 4.97
C LEU A 98 -37.31 4.76 4.56
N ILE A 99 -36.10 4.28 4.27
CA ILE A 99 -35.84 2.88 3.89
C ILE A 99 -36.23 1.93 5.04
N SER A 100 -35.81 2.26 6.27
CA SER A 100 -36.13 1.46 7.44
C SER A 100 -37.64 1.42 7.75
N ARG A 101 -38.39 2.49 7.46
CA ARG A 101 -39.85 2.52 7.57
C ARG A 101 -40.48 1.66 6.48
N TYR A 102 -39.99 1.74 5.26
CA TYR A 102 -40.49 0.91 4.16
C TYR A 102 -40.29 -0.60 4.43
N GLU A 103 -39.09 -1.04 4.87
CA GLU A 103 -38.82 -2.43 5.21
C GLU A 103 -39.73 -2.96 6.33
N ARG A 104 -39.91 -2.17 7.40
CA ARG A 104 -40.84 -2.53 8.48
C ARG A 104 -42.30 -2.63 8.01
N CYS A 105 -42.70 -1.80 7.01
CA CYS A 105 -44.05 -1.88 6.45
C CYS A 105 -44.23 -3.11 5.54
N LEU A 106 -43.17 -3.62 4.90
CA LEU A 106 -43.22 -4.87 4.14
C LEU A 106 -43.48 -6.10 4.99
N ASP A 107 -42.99 -6.12 6.24
CA ASP A 107 -43.21 -7.21 7.19
C ASP A 107 -44.66 -7.25 7.70
N THR A 108 -45.46 -6.20 7.46
CA THR A 108 -46.84 -6.10 7.91
C THR A 108 -47.82 -6.08 6.72
N PRO A 109 -48.40 -7.22 6.30
CA PRO A 109 -49.28 -7.27 5.14
C PRO A 109 -50.51 -6.36 5.31
N GLY A 110 -50.73 -5.43 4.37
CA GLY A 110 -51.90 -4.56 4.30
C GLY A 110 -51.74 -3.20 5.01
N ASN A 111 -50.55 -2.76 5.28
CA ASN A 111 -50.31 -1.43 5.87
C ASN A 111 -50.65 -0.32 4.86
N PRO A 112 -51.58 0.62 5.15
CA PRO A 112 -51.98 1.70 4.25
C PRO A 112 -50.87 2.72 3.94
N GLU A 113 -49.82 2.81 4.79
CA GLU A 113 -48.68 3.70 4.58
C GLU A 113 -47.73 3.22 3.48
N LEU A 114 -47.84 1.94 3.04
CA LEU A 114 -46.90 1.36 2.07
C LEU A 114 -46.92 2.11 0.73
N ALA A 115 -48.09 2.53 0.25
CA ALA A 115 -48.22 3.27 -1.00
C ALA A 115 -47.55 4.65 -0.94
N GLU A 116 -47.73 5.38 0.17
CA GLU A 116 -47.14 6.70 0.39
C GLU A 116 -45.60 6.59 0.51
N LEU A 117 -45.11 5.53 1.18
CA LEU A 117 -43.68 5.25 1.31
C LEU A 117 -43.03 4.89 -0.02
N ILE A 118 -43.72 4.13 -0.91
CA ILE A 118 -43.23 3.83 -2.25
C ILE A 118 -43.08 5.11 -3.09
N ASP A 119 -44.07 5.99 -3.05
CA ASP A 119 -44.02 7.29 -3.76
C ASP A 119 -42.91 8.20 -3.22
N GLU A 120 -42.63 8.13 -1.92
CA GLU A 120 -41.54 8.89 -1.31
C GLU A 120 -40.17 8.27 -1.61
N MET A 121 -40.06 6.95 -1.67
CA MET A 121 -38.87 6.22 -2.11
C MET A 121 -38.48 6.53 -3.56
N GLU A 122 -39.49 6.59 -4.47
CA GLU A 122 -39.27 7.01 -5.86
C GLU A 122 -38.82 8.47 -5.98
N ARG A 123 -39.47 9.39 -5.26
CA ARG A 123 -39.11 10.82 -5.29
C ARG A 123 -37.71 11.10 -4.79
N ARG A 124 -37.20 10.31 -3.84
CA ARG A 124 -35.88 10.48 -3.23
C ARG A 124 -34.81 9.57 -3.83
N GLU A 125 -35.11 8.82 -4.90
CA GLU A 125 -34.20 7.85 -5.55
C GLU A 125 -33.63 6.80 -4.57
N ALA A 126 -34.42 6.46 -3.53
CA ALA A 126 -33.97 5.60 -2.44
C ALA A 126 -33.71 4.14 -2.89
N TRP A 127 -34.35 3.68 -3.95
CA TRP A 127 -34.12 2.38 -4.57
C TRP A 127 -32.71 2.24 -5.13
N ASP A 128 -32.22 3.28 -5.79
CA ASP A 128 -30.85 3.28 -6.32
C ASP A 128 -29.81 3.29 -5.20
N PHE A 129 -30.15 3.90 -4.06
CA PHE A 129 -29.26 3.92 -2.88
C PHE A 129 -29.07 2.53 -2.27
N GLU A 130 -30.15 1.76 -2.08
CA GLU A 130 -30.07 0.37 -1.59
C GLU A 130 -29.27 -0.54 -2.55
N LEU A 131 -29.55 -0.40 -3.83
CA LEU A 131 -28.80 -1.17 -4.86
C LEU A 131 -27.32 -0.82 -4.84
N ARG A 132 -26.97 0.46 -4.77
CA ARG A 132 -25.59 0.93 -4.65
C ARG A 132 -24.93 0.43 -3.36
N ALA A 133 -25.66 0.43 -2.24
CA ALA A 133 -25.16 -0.10 -0.97
C ALA A 133 -24.80 -1.58 -1.09
N LYS A 134 -25.70 -2.39 -1.61
CA LYS A 134 -25.47 -3.83 -1.83
C LYS A 134 -24.31 -4.07 -2.80
N GLN A 135 -24.20 -3.29 -3.87
CA GLN A 135 -23.08 -3.38 -4.81
C GLN A 135 -21.73 -3.07 -4.16
N ILE A 136 -21.63 -1.96 -3.40
CA ILE A 136 -20.39 -1.58 -2.72
C ILE A 136 -20.02 -2.61 -1.65
N LEU A 137 -20.98 -3.05 -0.83
CA LEU A 137 -20.77 -4.09 0.18
C LEU A 137 -20.29 -5.40 -0.44
N THR A 138 -20.90 -5.83 -1.55
CA THR A 138 -20.49 -7.04 -2.27
C THR A 138 -19.06 -6.91 -2.82
N LYS A 139 -18.69 -5.73 -3.35
CA LYS A 139 -17.32 -5.45 -3.80
C LYS A 139 -16.30 -5.46 -2.65
N LEU A 140 -16.74 -5.16 -1.44
CA LEU A 140 -15.95 -5.24 -0.22
C LEU A 140 -16.10 -6.62 0.49
N ASP A 141 -16.57 -7.65 -0.22
CA ASP A 141 -16.73 -9.03 0.26
C ASP A 141 -17.59 -9.12 1.55
N ILE A 142 -18.68 -8.37 1.57
CA ILE A 142 -19.70 -8.43 2.60
C ILE A 142 -20.99 -8.86 1.90
N THR A 143 -21.40 -10.11 2.13
CA THR A 143 -22.56 -10.72 1.46
C THR A 143 -23.74 -10.94 2.41
N GLU A 144 -23.49 -10.98 3.73
CA GLU A 144 -24.52 -11.19 4.76
C GLU A 144 -25.03 -9.83 5.28
N PHE A 145 -25.96 -9.20 4.55
CA PHE A 145 -26.44 -7.83 4.84
C PHE A 145 -27.29 -7.73 6.12
N SER A 146 -27.97 -8.79 6.51
CA SER A 146 -28.82 -8.85 7.69
C SER A 146 -28.08 -9.26 8.98
N LYS A 147 -26.79 -9.60 8.89
CA LYS A 147 -25.98 -9.98 10.04
C LYS A 147 -25.78 -8.81 11.00
N PRO A 148 -25.94 -9.01 12.34
CA PRO A 148 -25.63 -7.96 13.31
C PRO A 148 -24.15 -7.53 13.27
N VAL A 149 -23.91 -6.21 13.33
CA VAL A 149 -22.55 -5.63 13.30
C VAL A 149 -21.67 -6.17 14.43
N GLY A 150 -22.25 -6.46 15.60
CA GLY A 150 -21.52 -7.05 16.74
C GLY A 150 -20.94 -8.44 16.49
N GLN A 151 -21.35 -9.14 15.43
CA GLN A 151 -20.83 -10.46 15.05
C GLN A 151 -19.76 -10.37 13.94
N LEU A 152 -19.45 -9.17 13.47
CA LEU A 152 -18.42 -8.95 12.44
C LEU A 152 -17.03 -8.97 13.05
N SER A 153 -16.05 -9.44 12.27
CA SER A 153 -14.64 -9.24 12.60
C SER A 153 -14.25 -7.76 12.51
N GLY A 154 -13.17 -7.35 13.19
CA GLY A 154 -12.68 -5.97 13.10
C GLY A 154 -12.39 -5.52 11.67
N GLY A 155 -11.89 -6.42 10.81
CA GLY A 155 -11.67 -6.13 9.40
C GLY A 155 -12.98 -5.95 8.62
N GLN A 156 -13.99 -6.79 8.88
CA GLN A 156 -15.32 -6.63 8.27
C GLN A 156 -15.98 -5.31 8.70
N LEU A 157 -15.84 -4.94 9.98
CA LEU A 157 -16.38 -3.69 10.50
C LEU A 157 -15.77 -2.47 9.79
N LYS A 158 -14.47 -2.47 9.53
CA LYS A 158 -13.80 -1.41 8.77
C LYS A 158 -14.28 -1.34 7.33
N ARG A 159 -14.52 -2.50 6.69
CA ARG A 159 -15.07 -2.56 5.32
C ARG A 159 -16.49 -1.99 5.25
N VAL A 160 -17.33 -2.26 6.26
CA VAL A 160 -18.67 -1.64 6.40
C VAL A 160 -18.55 -0.13 6.57
N ALA A 161 -17.61 0.35 7.39
CA ALA A 161 -17.38 1.78 7.58
C ALA A 161 -16.91 2.47 6.30
N LEU A 162 -16.02 1.82 5.54
CA LEU A 162 -15.60 2.32 4.23
C LEU A 162 -16.79 2.40 3.26
N ALA A 163 -17.61 1.34 3.19
CA ALA A 163 -18.81 1.34 2.37
C ALA A 163 -19.74 2.50 2.72
N ASN A 164 -19.94 2.74 4.01
CA ASN A 164 -20.77 3.82 4.50
C ASN A 164 -20.28 5.20 4.03
N VAL A 165 -18.99 5.48 4.20
CA VAL A 165 -18.39 6.75 3.77
C VAL A 165 -18.49 6.93 2.23
N LEU A 166 -18.34 5.86 1.45
CA LEU A 166 -18.48 5.94 -0.02
C LEU A 166 -19.92 6.14 -0.47
N LEU A 167 -20.89 5.61 0.28
CA LEU A 167 -22.32 5.73 0.01
C LEU A 167 -22.85 7.15 0.21
N THR A 168 -22.32 7.87 1.20
CA THR A 168 -22.73 9.26 1.47
C THR A 168 -22.34 10.24 0.35
N ASP A 169 -21.57 9.79 -0.63
CA ASP A 169 -21.11 10.55 -1.81
C ASP A 169 -20.61 11.97 -1.44
N PRO A 170 -19.62 12.10 -0.54
CA PRO A 170 -19.16 13.39 -0.07
C PRO A 170 -18.35 14.13 -1.12
N ASP A 171 -18.22 15.46 -0.95
CA ASP A 171 -17.41 16.32 -1.83
C ASP A 171 -15.91 16.22 -1.46
N LEU A 172 -15.63 16.04 -0.16
CA LEU A 172 -14.28 15.78 0.39
C LEU A 172 -14.28 14.48 1.19
N LEU A 173 -13.43 13.53 0.77
CA LEU A 173 -13.16 12.29 1.46
C LEU A 173 -11.91 12.44 2.34
N ILE A 174 -12.03 12.11 3.62
CA ILE A 174 -10.92 12.00 4.57
C ILE A 174 -10.82 10.54 5.01
N LEU A 175 -9.74 9.84 4.62
CA LEU A 175 -9.60 8.41 4.83
C LEU A 175 -8.37 8.10 5.69
N ASP A 176 -8.55 7.43 6.83
CA ASP A 176 -7.45 6.96 7.68
C ASP A 176 -7.21 5.46 7.45
N GLU A 177 -6.10 5.13 6.79
CA GLU A 177 -5.66 3.78 6.42
C GLU A 177 -6.77 2.94 5.73
N PRO A 178 -7.33 3.40 4.58
CA PRO A 178 -8.45 2.73 3.94
C PRO A 178 -8.08 1.37 3.33
N THR A 179 -6.81 1.11 3.04
CA THR A 179 -6.32 -0.14 2.44
C THR A 179 -6.11 -1.26 3.45
N ASN A 180 -6.06 -0.94 4.76
CA ASN A 180 -5.89 -1.96 5.79
C ASN A 180 -7.08 -2.92 5.84
N HIS A 181 -6.80 -4.23 5.89
CA HIS A 181 -7.78 -5.32 5.89
C HIS A 181 -8.56 -5.52 4.58
N LEU A 182 -8.18 -4.81 3.51
CA LEU A 182 -8.63 -5.10 2.16
C LEU A 182 -7.69 -6.11 1.50
N ASP A 183 -8.23 -7.01 0.72
CA ASP A 183 -7.42 -7.81 -0.20
C ASP A 183 -7.11 -7.01 -1.49
N ILE A 184 -6.28 -7.59 -2.31
CA ILE A 184 -5.75 -6.91 -3.50
C ILE A 184 -6.87 -6.52 -4.47
N ASP A 185 -7.86 -7.38 -4.66
CA ASP A 185 -8.99 -7.14 -5.58
C ASP A 185 -9.85 -5.97 -5.10
N MET A 186 -10.07 -5.87 -3.78
CA MET A 186 -10.78 -4.75 -3.16
C MET A 186 -9.97 -3.44 -3.27
N ILE A 187 -8.65 -3.51 -3.08
CA ILE A 187 -7.77 -2.34 -3.23
C ILE A 187 -7.82 -1.83 -4.67
N GLU A 188 -7.74 -2.71 -5.68
CA GLU A 188 -7.85 -2.33 -7.09
C GLU A 188 -9.20 -1.72 -7.45
N TRP A 189 -10.26 -2.29 -6.90
CA TRP A 189 -11.59 -1.72 -7.06
C TRP A 189 -11.68 -0.32 -6.45
N LEU A 190 -11.14 -0.13 -5.22
CA LEU A 190 -11.13 1.16 -4.54
C LEU A 190 -10.30 2.20 -5.30
N GLU A 191 -9.12 1.83 -5.82
CA GLU A 191 -8.31 2.67 -6.71
C GLU A 191 -9.14 3.15 -7.90
N GLY A 192 -9.82 2.22 -8.59
CA GLY A 192 -10.68 2.51 -9.74
C GLY A 192 -11.86 3.42 -9.38
N TYR A 193 -12.47 3.20 -8.22
CA TYR A 193 -13.58 4.01 -7.72
C TYR A 193 -13.15 5.45 -7.43
N LEU A 194 -12.06 5.65 -6.69
CA LEU A 194 -11.56 6.99 -6.33
C LEU A 194 -11.07 7.79 -7.54
N ARG A 195 -10.45 7.13 -8.52
CA ARG A 195 -9.98 7.80 -9.75
C ARG A 195 -11.09 8.24 -10.69
N ARG A 196 -12.20 7.49 -10.75
CA ARG A 196 -13.35 7.84 -11.61
C ARG A 196 -14.19 8.99 -11.04
N ASN A 197 -14.25 9.08 -9.72
CA ASN A 197 -14.98 10.11 -9.02
C ASN A 197 -14.06 11.32 -8.81
N ASN A 198 -14.35 12.44 -9.46
CA ASN A 198 -13.56 13.68 -9.36
C ASN A 198 -13.80 14.40 -8.01
N LYS A 199 -13.71 13.66 -6.90
CA LYS A 199 -13.89 14.17 -5.53
C LYS A 199 -12.56 14.62 -4.96
N ALA A 200 -12.57 15.55 -4.01
CA ALA A 200 -11.37 15.85 -3.25
C ALA A 200 -11.09 14.73 -2.25
N LEU A 201 -9.82 14.37 -2.12
CA LEU A 201 -9.36 13.28 -1.25
C LEU A 201 -8.18 13.74 -0.38
N LEU A 202 -8.30 13.53 0.92
CA LEU A 202 -7.18 13.57 1.87
C LEU A 202 -7.10 12.21 2.53
N MET A 203 -5.99 11.50 2.34
CA MET A 203 -5.84 10.17 2.94
C MET A 203 -4.51 9.96 3.62
N VAL A 204 -4.54 9.17 4.67
CA VAL A 204 -3.37 8.57 5.30
C VAL A 204 -3.31 7.12 4.87
N THR A 205 -2.19 6.68 4.29
CA THR A 205 -1.95 5.28 4.01
C THR A 205 -0.46 4.96 3.99
N HIS A 206 -0.14 3.72 4.27
CA HIS A 206 1.20 3.16 4.15
C HIS A 206 1.38 2.33 2.86
N ASP A 207 0.30 2.14 2.09
CA ASP A 207 0.34 1.51 0.78
C ASP A 207 0.94 2.46 -0.27
N ARG A 208 2.19 2.19 -0.65
CA ARG A 208 2.97 3.03 -1.57
C ARG A 208 2.44 2.97 -2.99
N TYR A 209 1.94 1.82 -3.40
CA TYR A 209 1.39 1.62 -4.74
C TYR A 209 0.07 2.37 -4.90
N PHE A 210 -0.75 2.35 -3.85
CA PHE A 210 -1.99 3.12 -3.79
C PHE A 210 -1.71 4.63 -3.83
N LEU A 211 -0.71 5.10 -3.06
CA LEU A 211 -0.26 6.50 -3.09
C LEU A 211 0.18 6.93 -4.49
N ASP A 212 0.97 6.10 -5.17
CA ASP A 212 1.50 6.39 -6.50
C ASP A 212 0.41 6.52 -7.56
N ARG A 213 -0.61 5.67 -7.47
CA ARG A 213 -1.70 5.63 -8.46
C ARG A 213 -2.83 6.62 -8.22
N VAL A 214 -3.14 6.91 -6.96
CA VAL A 214 -4.31 7.70 -6.59
C VAL A 214 -3.95 9.14 -6.30
N CYS A 215 -2.80 9.41 -5.63
CA CYS A 215 -2.45 10.76 -5.18
C CYS A 215 -1.66 11.56 -6.21
N SER A 216 -2.01 12.84 -6.33
CA SER A 216 -1.29 13.84 -7.13
C SER A 216 -0.37 14.73 -6.29
N VAL A 217 -0.59 14.76 -4.98
CA VAL A 217 0.22 15.50 -4.01
C VAL A 217 0.47 14.62 -2.79
N ILE A 218 1.71 14.62 -2.32
CA ILE A 218 2.12 13.94 -1.10
C ILE A 218 2.55 14.98 -0.08
N LEU A 219 1.95 14.93 1.10
CA LEU A 219 2.31 15.71 2.27
C LEU A 219 3.11 14.82 3.22
N GLU A 220 4.31 15.24 3.61
CA GLU A 220 5.12 14.54 4.60
C GLU A 220 5.18 15.36 5.89
N LEU A 221 4.70 14.77 6.97
CA LEU A 221 4.85 15.32 8.32
C LEU A 221 6.13 14.75 8.95
N ASP A 222 7.19 15.56 9.01
CA ASP A 222 8.49 15.16 9.55
C ASP A 222 9.08 16.27 10.43
N GLY A 223 9.54 15.89 11.62
CA GLY A 223 10.16 16.81 12.57
C GLY A 223 9.25 17.97 13.01
N LYS A 224 7.94 17.74 13.12
CA LYS A 224 6.87 18.70 13.44
C LYS A 224 6.50 19.68 12.32
N SER A 225 7.16 19.59 11.18
CA SER A 225 6.92 20.44 10.01
C SER A 225 6.29 19.63 8.88
N LEU A 226 5.53 20.32 8.01
CA LEU A 226 4.86 19.70 6.86
C LEU A 226 5.61 20.09 5.58
N TYR A 227 5.88 19.09 4.74
CA TYR A 227 6.51 19.26 3.43
C TYR A 227 5.56 18.76 2.35
N ALA A 228 5.34 19.56 1.31
CA ALA A 228 4.45 19.21 0.20
C ALA A 228 5.27 18.87 -1.06
N TYR A 229 4.97 17.73 -1.66
CA TYR A 229 5.56 17.23 -2.90
C TYR A 229 4.46 17.05 -3.94
N ARG A 230 4.57 17.75 -5.07
CA ARG A 230 3.60 17.65 -6.19
C ARG A 230 4.14 16.63 -7.19
N GLY A 231 3.57 15.45 -7.20
CA GLY A 231 3.98 14.33 -8.03
C GLY A 231 3.60 13.00 -7.40
N ASN A 232 4.08 11.91 -8.01
CA ASN A 232 3.87 10.55 -7.56
C ASN A 232 4.83 10.16 -6.40
N TYR A 233 4.70 8.92 -5.92
CA TYR A 233 5.49 8.43 -4.80
C TYR A 233 6.99 8.34 -5.12
N GLU A 234 7.37 8.00 -6.36
CA GLU A 234 8.79 7.96 -6.77
C GLU A 234 9.43 9.36 -6.74
N TYR A 235 8.72 10.37 -7.25
CA TYR A 235 9.16 11.77 -7.17
C TYR A 235 9.32 12.24 -5.72
N TYR A 236 8.39 11.84 -4.85
CA TYR A 236 8.51 12.11 -3.41
C TYR A 236 9.79 11.52 -2.82
N LEU A 237 10.12 10.25 -3.12
CA LEU A 237 11.33 9.60 -2.62
C LEU A 237 12.60 10.34 -3.05
N GLU A 238 12.71 10.69 -4.34
CA GLU A 238 13.85 11.44 -4.88
C GLU A 238 14.01 12.79 -4.15
N LYS A 239 12.93 13.56 -4.06
CA LYS A 239 12.96 14.89 -3.44
C LYS A 239 13.17 14.84 -1.93
N ARG A 240 12.69 13.82 -1.27
CA ARG A 240 12.96 13.57 0.14
C ARG A 240 14.44 13.26 0.38
N GLU A 241 15.05 12.41 -0.46
CA GLU A 241 16.49 12.12 -0.36
C GLU A 241 17.34 13.38 -0.59
N GLU A 242 17.01 14.18 -1.60
CA GLU A 242 17.67 15.47 -1.84
C GLU A 242 17.56 16.40 -0.62
N ARG A 243 16.37 16.52 -0.02
CA ARG A 243 16.12 17.34 1.18
C ARG A 243 16.97 16.86 2.36
N ILE A 244 16.98 15.56 2.63
CA ILE A 244 17.77 14.96 3.71
C ILE A 244 19.26 15.19 3.48
N ALA A 245 19.75 14.98 2.26
CA ALA A 245 21.15 15.21 1.90
C ALA A 245 21.55 16.68 2.09
N ALA A 246 20.71 17.62 1.65
CA ALA A 246 20.94 19.06 1.83
C ALA A 246 20.94 19.45 3.32
N THR A 247 20.00 18.91 4.11
CA THR A 247 19.92 19.14 5.56
C THR A 247 21.17 18.62 6.27
N ASN A 248 21.61 17.39 5.95
CA ASN A 248 22.81 16.78 6.50
C ASN A 248 24.08 17.58 6.15
N ALA A 249 24.18 18.06 4.91
CA ALA A 249 25.28 18.93 4.47
C ALA A 249 25.30 20.24 5.26
N ASN A 250 24.14 20.86 5.52
CA ASN A 250 24.02 22.08 6.31
C ASN A 250 24.41 21.84 7.78
N ILE A 251 23.95 20.73 8.39
CA ILE A 251 24.34 20.34 9.75
C ILE A 251 25.86 20.09 9.82
N ALA A 252 26.46 19.43 8.84
CA ALA A 252 27.90 19.20 8.80
C ALA A 252 28.69 20.51 8.69
N ARG A 253 28.22 21.45 7.87
CA ARG A 253 28.81 22.83 7.80
C ARG A 253 28.66 23.56 9.13
N ALA A 254 27.48 23.53 9.74
CA ALA A 254 27.22 24.14 11.06
C ALA A 254 28.12 23.52 12.15
N ASN A 255 28.31 22.21 12.17
CA ASN A 255 29.20 21.53 13.09
C ASN A 255 30.67 21.94 12.92
N ASN A 256 31.14 22.07 11.67
CA ASN A 256 32.50 22.54 11.42
C ASN A 256 32.71 24.00 11.87
N LEU A 257 31.72 24.86 11.64
CA LEU A 257 31.76 26.25 12.07
C LEU A 257 31.65 26.34 13.61
N TYR A 258 30.76 25.56 14.22
CA TYR A 258 30.59 25.46 15.66
C TYR A 258 31.91 25.10 16.38
N ARG A 259 32.65 24.11 15.87
CA ARG A 259 33.95 23.74 16.42
C ARG A 259 34.93 24.91 16.42
N LYS A 260 35.00 25.68 15.32
CA LYS A 260 35.86 26.88 15.22
C LYS A 260 35.42 27.97 16.16
N GLU A 261 34.11 28.25 16.25
CA GLU A 261 33.57 29.27 17.15
C GLU A 261 33.65 28.85 18.62
N LEU A 262 33.56 27.54 18.93
CA LEU A 262 33.75 27.00 20.27
C LEU A 262 35.19 27.23 20.77
N ASP A 263 36.20 27.02 19.90
CA ASP A 263 37.60 27.31 20.23
C ASP A 263 37.81 28.80 20.48
N TRP A 264 37.17 29.67 19.70
CA TRP A 264 37.19 31.11 19.95
C TRP A 264 36.47 31.46 21.26
N MET A 265 35.35 30.85 21.58
CA MET A 265 34.62 31.06 22.83
C MET A 265 35.42 30.62 24.08
N ARG A 266 36.21 29.56 23.95
CA ARG A 266 37.08 29.04 25.04
C ARG A 266 38.32 29.90 25.30
N ARG A 267 38.82 30.65 24.29
CA ARG A 267 39.95 31.56 24.49
C ARG A 267 39.55 32.74 25.38
N MET A 268 40.40 33.07 26.37
CA MET A 268 40.19 34.25 27.18
C MET A 268 40.36 35.52 26.33
N PRO A 269 39.58 36.60 26.55
CA PRO A 269 39.80 37.87 25.87
C PRO A 269 41.16 38.44 26.24
N CYS A 270 41.96 38.81 25.24
CA CYS A 270 43.23 39.53 25.48
C CYS A 270 42.91 40.93 26.01
N ALA A 271 43.46 41.28 27.18
CA ALA A 271 43.45 42.60 27.84
C ALA A 271 42.21 43.47 27.55
N ARG A 272 41.44 43.87 28.53
CA ARG A 272 40.31 44.85 28.52
C ARG A 272 39.26 44.73 27.40
N GLY A 273 39.28 43.68 26.56
CA GLY A 273 38.33 43.47 25.49
C GLY A 273 37.14 42.58 25.92
N THR A 274 35.91 43.02 25.68
CA THR A 274 34.70 42.22 25.81
C THR A 274 34.41 41.51 24.49
N LYS A 275 34.04 40.23 24.54
CA LYS A 275 33.56 39.49 23.34
C LYS A 275 32.30 40.15 22.80
N ALA A 276 32.24 40.40 21.50
CA ALA A 276 31.10 41.03 20.84
C ALA A 276 29.78 40.27 21.13
N ARG A 277 28.76 40.97 21.62
CA ARG A 277 27.45 40.42 22.00
C ARG A 277 26.80 39.67 20.82
N TYR A 278 26.80 40.27 19.64
CA TYR A 278 26.29 39.67 18.40
C TYR A 278 26.90 38.28 18.12
N ARG A 279 28.23 38.14 18.26
CA ARG A 279 28.90 36.86 18.00
C ARG A 279 28.58 35.78 19.03
N LYS A 280 28.24 36.18 20.27
CA LYS A 280 27.74 35.24 21.30
C LYS A 280 26.33 34.77 20.99
N GLU A 281 25.47 35.67 20.54
CA GLU A 281 24.11 35.36 20.13
C GLU A 281 24.12 34.40 18.90
N ALA A 282 24.90 34.73 17.87
CA ALA A 282 25.12 33.87 16.71
C ALA A 282 25.72 32.49 17.07
N PHE A 283 26.56 32.42 18.10
CA PHE A 283 27.09 31.14 18.59
C PHE A 283 26.01 30.25 19.19
N VAL A 284 25.03 30.80 19.92
CA VAL A 284 23.90 30.04 20.48
C VAL A 284 23.03 29.48 19.37
N GLU A 285 22.72 30.27 18.35
CA GLU A 285 21.98 29.79 17.18
C GLU A 285 22.73 28.67 16.43
N LEU A 286 24.04 28.86 16.23
CA LEU A 286 24.91 27.88 15.59
C LEU A 286 25.04 26.61 16.42
N GLU A 287 25.05 26.69 17.74
CA GLU A 287 25.02 25.54 18.64
C GLU A 287 23.73 24.75 18.50
N GLN A 288 22.59 25.42 18.41
CA GLN A 288 21.31 24.78 18.20
C GLN A 288 21.25 24.07 16.83
N GLN A 289 21.75 24.70 15.77
CA GLN A 289 21.82 24.08 14.43
C GLN A 289 22.80 22.90 14.41
N ALA A 290 23.96 23.01 15.04
CA ALA A 290 24.97 21.96 15.11
C ALA A 290 24.51 20.75 15.95
N LYS A 291 23.67 20.98 16.97
CA LYS A 291 23.11 19.94 17.83
C LYS A 291 21.91 19.22 17.20
N ARG A 292 21.36 19.74 16.08
CA ARG A 292 20.35 18.98 15.33
C ARG A 292 20.95 17.64 14.88
N ARG A 293 20.27 16.56 15.17
CA ARG A 293 20.74 15.23 14.78
C ARG A 293 20.73 15.12 13.27
N THR A 294 21.88 14.72 12.72
CA THR A 294 21.96 14.23 11.35
C THR A 294 21.14 12.94 11.28
N GLU A 295 20.21 12.84 10.34
CA GLU A 295 19.67 11.53 9.98
C GLU A 295 20.80 10.76 9.30
N GLU A 296 21.53 9.98 10.09
CA GLU A 296 22.51 9.05 9.54
C GLU A 296 21.72 7.97 8.78
N ARG A 297 22.09 7.73 7.54
CA ARG A 297 21.71 6.45 6.88
C ARG A 297 22.19 5.36 7.83
N ALA A 298 21.25 4.61 8.38
CA ALA A 298 21.58 3.47 9.18
C ALA A 298 22.48 2.55 8.33
N ALA A 299 23.65 2.19 8.87
CA ALA A 299 24.57 1.32 8.16
C ALA A 299 23.82 0.02 7.77
N ARG A 300 23.98 -0.44 6.51
CA ARG A 300 23.37 -1.69 6.07
C ARG A 300 23.67 -2.81 7.07
N LEU A 301 22.61 -3.49 7.49
CA LEU A 301 22.69 -4.62 8.39
C LEU A 301 22.97 -5.90 7.59
N GLU A 302 24.21 -6.20 7.29
CA GLU A 302 24.59 -7.52 6.81
C GLU A 302 24.49 -8.53 7.95
N VAL A 303 23.30 -9.08 8.17
CA VAL A 303 23.10 -10.11 9.20
C VAL A 303 23.47 -11.48 8.64
N LYS A 304 24.37 -12.17 9.34
CA LYS A 304 24.68 -13.55 9.02
C LYS A 304 23.56 -14.42 9.58
N SER A 305 22.67 -14.93 8.71
CA SER A 305 21.72 -15.98 9.12
C SER A 305 22.44 -17.23 9.59
N GLY A 306 21.84 -17.96 10.52
CA GLY A 306 22.34 -19.25 10.96
C GLY A 306 22.53 -20.21 9.78
N TYR A 307 23.38 -21.22 9.95
CA TYR A 307 23.55 -22.28 8.94
C TYR A 307 22.19 -22.92 8.63
N ILE A 308 21.88 -23.08 7.33
CA ILE A 308 20.69 -23.78 6.86
C ILE A 308 21.13 -24.96 5.98
N GLY A 309 20.62 -26.15 6.27
CA GLY A 309 20.88 -27.38 5.52
C GLY A 309 20.31 -27.36 4.11
N SER A 310 20.45 -28.45 3.39
CA SER A 310 19.87 -28.63 2.05
C SER A 310 18.37 -28.91 2.10
N LYS A 311 17.89 -29.61 3.12
CA LYS A 311 16.47 -29.89 3.33
C LYS A 311 15.86 -28.78 4.18
N ILE A 312 14.90 -28.05 3.60
CA ILE A 312 14.21 -26.94 4.26
C ILE A 312 12.87 -27.44 4.80
N PHE A 313 11.85 -27.50 3.95
CA PHE A 313 10.65 -28.26 4.20
C PHE A 313 10.10 -28.88 2.91
N GLU A 314 9.38 -29.96 3.08
CA GLU A 314 8.67 -30.65 2.01
C GLU A 314 7.24 -30.87 2.48
N ALA A 315 6.27 -30.39 1.69
CA ALA A 315 4.85 -30.67 1.88
C ALA A 315 4.50 -31.89 1.02
N GLU A 316 4.14 -33.00 1.63
CA GLU A 316 3.81 -34.25 0.96
C GLU A 316 2.29 -34.43 0.93
N TYR A 317 1.63 -34.08 -0.19
CA TYR A 317 0.19 -34.27 -0.44
C TYR A 317 -0.71 -33.79 0.70
N VAL A 318 -0.45 -32.55 1.14
CA VAL A 318 -1.15 -31.95 2.29
C VAL A 318 -2.55 -31.56 1.91
N SER A 319 -3.55 -32.04 2.67
CA SER A 319 -4.94 -31.65 2.54
C SER A 319 -5.48 -31.16 3.88
N LYS A 320 -6.34 -30.13 3.83
CA LYS A 320 -7.01 -29.56 5.01
C LYS A 320 -8.36 -28.99 4.65
N SER A 321 -9.40 -29.39 5.41
CA SER A 321 -10.74 -28.82 5.34
C SER A 321 -11.24 -28.43 6.73
N PHE A 322 -12.24 -27.56 6.77
CA PHE A 322 -12.96 -27.18 7.99
C PHE A 322 -14.46 -27.33 7.78
N PRO A 323 -15.20 -27.90 8.75
CA PRO A 323 -16.63 -27.98 8.66
C PRO A 323 -17.27 -26.58 8.75
N LEU A 324 -18.24 -26.30 7.88
CA LEU A 324 -19.07 -25.11 7.92
C LEU A 324 -20.33 -25.36 8.76
N GLU A 325 -20.85 -24.33 9.41
CA GLU A 325 -22.09 -24.41 10.20
C GLU A 325 -23.31 -24.90 9.40
N ASN A 326 -23.29 -24.71 8.09
CA ASN A 326 -24.34 -25.15 7.16
C ASN A 326 -24.20 -26.61 6.69
N GLY A 327 -23.34 -27.42 7.32
CA GLY A 327 -23.14 -28.83 6.96
C GLY A 327 -22.26 -29.08 5.74
N GLY A 328 -21.62 -28.04 5.18
CA GLY A 328 -20.60 -28.13 4.14
C GLY A 328 -19.19 -28.19 4.70
N GLU A 329 -18.21 -28.42 3.84
CA GLU A 329 -16.78 -28.34 4.17
C GLU A 329 -16.12 -27.21 3.37
N LYS A 330 -15.34 -26.38 4.07
CA LYS A 330 -14.47 -25.40 3.44
C LYS A 330 -13.10 -26.04 3.23
N VAL A 331 -12.79 -26.38 1.98
CA VAL A 331 -11.48 -26.94 1.60
C VAL A 331 -10.46 -25.83 1.52
N ILE A 332 -9.39 -25.92 2.31
CA ILE A 332 -8.29 -24.94 2.36
C ILE A 332 -7.14 -25.36 1.45
N LEU A 333 -6.76 -26.63 1.50
CA LEU A 333 -5.74 -27.25 0.67
C LEU A 333 -6.21 -28.63 0.23
N LYS A 334 -5.86 -29.01 -0.97
CA LYS A 334 -6.15 -30.34 -1.51
C LYS A 334 -4.91 -30.86 -2.25
N ASP A 335 -4.40 -32.02 -1.80
CA ASP A 335 -3.28 -32.74 -2.40
C ASP A 335 -2.05 -31.86 -2.68
N PHE A 336 -1.80 -30.88 -1.81
CA PHE A 336 -0.70 -29.92 -2.00
C PHE A 336 0.66 -30.58 -1.83
N TYR A 337 1.45 -30.52 -2.89
CA TYR A 337 2.85 -30.97 -2.88
C TYR A 337 3.76 -29.80 -3.20
N TYR A 338 4.78 -29.57 -2.35
CA TYR A 338 5.77 -28.53 -2.56
C TYR A 338 7.09 -28.87 -1.89
N ASN A 339 8.20 -28.59 -2.58
CA ASN A 339 9.54 -28.75 -2.03
C ASN A 339 10.25 -27.40 -2.00
N PHE A 340 10.41 -26.83 -0.80
CA PHE A 340 10.96 -25.49 -0.61
C PHE A 340 12.48 -25.50 -0.78
N SER A 341 12.96 -24.60 -1.62
CA SER A 341 14.38 -24.51 -1.98
C SER A 341 15.17 -23.67 -0.97
N ARG A 342 16.49 -23.87 -0.95
CA ARG A 342 17.38 -23.10 -0.08
C ARG A 342 17.50 -21.67 -0.56
N TYR A 343 17.36 -20.70 0.37
CA TYR A 343 17.40 -19.25 0.12
C TYR A 343 16.24 -18.71 -0.69
N GLU A 344 15.23 -19.50 -0.91
CA GLU A 344 14.02 -19.09 -1.59
C GLU A 344 13.27 -18.03 -0.78
N LYS A 345 12.76 -17.01 -1.48
CA LYS A 345 11.93 -15.95 -0.92
C LYS A 345 10.56 -16.01 -1.58
N MET A 346 9.64 -16.66 -0.91
CA MET A 346 8.30 -16.95 -1.39
C MET A 346 7.29 -15.95 -0.88
N GLY A 347 6.43 -15.45 -1.76
CA GLY A 347 5.23 -14.72 -1.42
C GLY A 347 3.99 -15.60 -1.44
N ILE A 348 3.08 -15.38 -0.51
CA ILE A 348 1.76 -16.01 -0.51
C ILE A 348 0.71 -14.94 -0.75
N VAL A 349 -0.06 -15.10 -1.82
CA VAL A 349 -1.14 -14.18 -2.20
C VAL A 349 -2.47 -14.93 -2.35
N GLY A 350 -3.58 -14.19 -2.27
CA GLY A 350 -4.93 -14.73 -2.41
C GLY A 350 -5.93 -13.95 -1.57
N GLY A 351 -7.21 -14.15 -1.83
CA GLY A 351 -8.31 -13.47 -1.16
C GLY A 351 -8.35 -13.70 0.37
N ASN A 352 -9.10 -12.88 1.05
CA ASN A 352 -9.31 -13.04 2.48
C ASN A 352 -10.04 -14.36 2.77
N GLY A 353 -9.56 -15.10 3.77
CA GLY A 353 -10.12 -16.42 4.11
C GLY A 353 -9.77 -17.56 3.13
N ALA A 354 -8.87 -17.36 2.15
CA ALA A 354 -8.41 -18.40 1.23
C ALA A 354 -7.53 -19.48 1.91
N GLY A 355 -7.11 -19.26 3.17
CA GLY A 355 -6.36 -20.25 3.94
C GLY A 355 -4.88 -19.94 4.13
N LYS A 356 -4.41 -18.74 3.78
CA LYS A 356 -3.00 -18.32 3.91
C LYS A 356 -2.44 -18.53 5.31
N SER A 357 -3.08 -17.97 6.33
CA SER A 357 -2.64 -18.11 7.74
C SER A 357 -2.80 -19.55 8.26
N THR A 358 -3.78 -20.31 7.74
CA THR A 358 -3.93 -21.74 8.08
C THR A 358 -2.76 -22.55 7.54
N PHE A 359 -2.30 -22.27 6.34
CA PHE A 359 -1.10 -22.89 5.76
C PHE A 359 0.14 -22.64 6.64
N ILE A 360 0.33 -21.38 7.06
CA ILE A 360 1.44 -21.03 7.98
C ILE A 360 1.32 -21.79 9.30
N LYS A 361 0.14 -21.83 9.91
CA LYS A 361 -0.10 -22.55 11.17
C LYS A 361 0.14 -24.07 11.03
N MET A 362 -0.17 -24.66 9.86
CA MET A 362 0.16 -26.05 9.57
C MET A 362 1.68 -26.26 9.45
N LEU A 363 2.38 -25.36 8.75
CA LEU A 363 3.84 -25.40 8.62
C LEU A 363 4.54 -25.27 9.97
N LEU A 364 4.02 -24.44 10.88
CA LEU A 364 4.53 -24.28 12.24
C LEU A 364 4.13 -25.44 13.18
N GLY A 365 3.25 -26.35 12.73
CA GLY A 365 2.75 -27.48 13.51
C GLY A 365 1.68 -27.14 14.55
N GLU A 366 1.12 -25.92 14.52
CA GLU A 366 0.03 -25.49 15.39
C GLU A 366 -1.31 -26.13 14.98
N VAL A 367 -1.49 -26.35 13.68
CA VAL A 367 -2.66 -27.03 13.10
C VAL A 367 -2.18 -28.28 12.38
N LYS A 368 -2.83 -29.42 12.64
CA LYS A 368 -2.50 -30.67 11.93
C LYS A 368 -3.25 -30.74 10.59
N PRO A 369 -2.57 -31.17 9.51
CA PRO A 369 -3.27 -31.50 8.26
C PRO A 369 -4.20 -32.69 8.48
N ASP A 370 -5.22 -32.82 7.64
CA ASP A 370 -6.13 -33.97 7.66
C ASP A 370 -5.49 -35.16 6.92
N GLU A 371 -4.78 -34.87 5.81
CA GLU A 371 -4.01 -35.84 5.05
C GLU A 371 -2.64 -35.27 4.70
N GLY A 372 -1.67 -36.16 4.47
CA GLY A 372 -0.30 -35.76 4.17
C GLY A 372 0.50 -35.29 5.40
N ARG A 373 1.64 -34.69 5.15
CA ARG A 373 2.52 -34.20 6.22
C ARG A 373 3.51 -33.13 5.73
N PHE A 374 4.00 -32.31 6.65
CA PHE A 374 5.16 -31.46 6.44
C PHE A 374 6.41 -32.14 7.01
N VAL A 375 7.45 -32.27 6.19
CA VAL A 375 8.76 -32.78 6.62
C VAL A 375 9.72 -31.61 6.69
N ILE A 376 10.07 -31.17 7.92
CA ILE A 376 10.90 -30.00 8.18
C ILE A 376 12.34 -30.44 8.45
N GLY A 377 13.32 -29.71 7.90
CA GLY A 377 14.73 -29.98 8.13
C GLY A 377 15.17 -29.67 9.56
N GLU A 378 15.98 -30.51 10.17
CA GLU A 378 16.43 -30.37 11.57
C GLU A 378 17.18 -29.06 11.87
N THR A 379 17.77 -28.43 10.84
CA THR A 379 18.52 -27.17 10.98
C THR A 379 17.64 -25.94 10.87
N VAL A 380 16.36 -26.08 10.53
CA VAL A 380 15.43 -24.96 10.33
C VAL A 380 15.05 -24.36 11.68
N ARG A 381 15.20 -23.03 11.78
CA ARG A 381 14.80 -22.23 12.94
C ARG A 381 13.84 -21.17 12.45
N PHE A 382 12.56 -21.37 12.72
CA PHE A 382 11.51 -20.42 12.34
C PHE A 382 11.56 -19.16 13.20
N GLY A 383 11.46 -18.01 12.54
CA GLY A 383 11.07 -16.74 13.13
C GLY A 383 9.72 -16.36 12.58
N TYR A 384 8.69 -16.39 13.41
CA TYR A 384 7.31 -16.10 12.98
C TYR A 384 6.84 -14.75 13.49
N PHE A 385 6.47 -13.89 12.57
CA PHE A 385 5.81 -12.62 12.82
C PHE A 385 4.33 -12.77 12.46
N SER A 386 3.49 -12.96 13.48
CA SER A 386 2.05 -13.22 13.30
C SER A 386 1.24 -11.95 13.13
N GLN A 387 0.09 -12.07 12.49
CA GLN A 387 -0.90 -10.99 12.38
C GLN A 387 -1.46 -10.58 13.75
N ASP A 388 -1.67 -11.53 14.66
CA ASP A 388 -2.24 -11.28 15.99
C ASP A 388 -1.28 -10.55 16.94
N GLY A 389 0.00 -10.48 16.59
CA GLY A 389 1.02 -9.84 17.40
C GLY A 389 1.48 -10.69 18.60
N MET A 390 2.22 -10.06 19.51
CA MET A 390 2.72 -10.67 20.74
C MET A 390 2.25 -9.90 21.96
N ALA A 391 1.79 -10.61 22.98
CA ALA A 391 1.47 -10.00 24.27
C ALA A 391 2.79 -9.68 25.01
N PHE A 392 3.08 -8.41 25.19
CA PHE A 392 4.17 -7.92 26.00
C PHE A 392 3.73 -7.64 27.44
N ASP A 393 4.63 -7.84 28.38
CA ASP A 393 4.47 -7.29 29.72
C ASP A 393 4.55 -5.76 29.65
N GLN A 394 3.44 -5.10 29.94
CA GLN A 394 3.28 -3.66 29.82
C GLN A 394 4.22 -2.88 30.75
N GLN A 395 4.67 -3.48 31.87
CA GLN A 395 5.58 -2.89 32.84
C GLN A 395 7.07 -3.07 32.48
N MET A 396 7.35 -3.73 31.36
CA MET A 396 8.72 -3.93 30.88
C MET A 396 9.20 -2.74 30.05
N LYS A 397 10.50 -2.47 30.07
CA LYS A 397 11.13 -1.51 29.19
C LYS A 397 11.35 -2.10 27.78
N VAL A 398 11.34 -1.27 26.77
CA VAL A 398 11.57 -1.63 25.37
C VAL A 398 12.89 -2.40 25.21
N ILE A 399 13.98 -1.91 25.80
CA ILE A 399 15.30 -2.55 25.72
C ILE A 399 15.32 -3.93 26.38
N ASP A 400 14.59 -4.11 27.48
CA ASP A 400 14.59 -5.36 28.23
C ASP A 400 13.82 -6.44 27.51
N ALA A 401 12.77 -6.09 26.76
CA ALA A 401 12.04 -7.04 25.91
C ALA A 401 12.94 -7.69 24.87
N VAL A 402 13.85 -6.93 24.28
CA VAL A 402 14.79 -7.44 23.28
C VAL A 402 15.97 -8.17 23.95
N ARG A 403 16.51 -7.66 25.05
CA ARG A 403 17.61 -8.30 25.79
C ARG A 403 17.27 -9.67 26.36
N ARG A 404 16.00 -9.91 26.71
CA ARG A 404 15.53 -11.24 27.13
C ARG A 404 15.73 -12.32 26.07
N ILE A 405 15.77 -11.93 24.80
CA ILE A 405 15.95 -12.84 23.68
C ILE A 405 17.44 -13.03 23.40
N ALA A 406 18.15 -11.93 23.18
CA ALA A 406 19.59 -11.93 22.97
C ALA A 406 20.21 -10.57 23.35
N GLU A 407 21.42 -10.57 23.91
CA GLU A 407 22.18 -9.34 24.16
C GLU A 407 22.85 -8.81 22.90
N THR A 408 23.23 -9.70 22.00
CA THR A 408 23.92 -9.38 20.74
C THR A 408 23.50 -10.29 19.60
N ILE A 409 23.51 -9.74 18.38
CA ILE A 409 23.37 -10.51 17.11
C ILE A 409 24.73 -10.57 16.43
N ASP A 410 25.09 -11.73 15.89
CA ASP A 410 26.31 -11.89 15.08
C ASP A 410 26.03 -11.45 13.64
N LEU A 411 26.75 -10.43 13.18
CA LEU A 411 26.70 -9.92 11.81
C LEU A 411 27.65 -10.67 10.85
N GLY A 412 28.42 -11.62 11.37
CA GLY A 412 29.48 -12.28 10.62
C GLY A 412 30.79 -11.48 10.60
N GLY A 413 31.90 -12.19 10.29
CA GLY A 413 33.24 -11.55 10.29
C GLY A 413 33.71 -11.03 11.65
N GLY A 414 33.15 -11.58 12.77
CA GLY A 414 33.49 -11.12 14.12
C GLY A 414 32.78 -9.85 14.58
N ARG A 415 31.92 -9.28 13.75
CA ARG A 415 31.12 -8.09 14.10
C ARG A 415 29.86 -8.51 14.85
N LYS A 416 29.64 -7.92 16.03
CA LYS A 416 28.43 -8.13 16.83
C LYS A 416 27.66 -6.83 16.98
N LEU A 417 26.36 -6.89 16.87
CA LEU A 417 25.45 -5.79 17.10
C LEU A 417 24.76 -5.96 18.45
N THR A 418 24.84 -4.95 19.31
CA THR A 418 24.14 -4.98 20.60
C THR A 418 22.63 -4.75 20.40
N ALA A 419 21.81 -5.23 21.33
CA ALA A 419 20.36 -4.99 21.32
C ALA A 419 20.02 -3.49 21.23
N MET A 420 20.80 -2.61 21.88
CA MET A 420 20.63 -1.17 21.82
C MET A 420 20.88 -0.60 20.40
N GLN A 421 21.94 -1.03 19.74
CA GLN A 421 22.27 -0.61 18.37
C GLN A 421 21.23 -1.14 17.38
N PHE A 422 20.77 -2.39 17.55
CA PHE A 422 19.73 -3.01 16.74
C PHE A 422 18.40 -2.23 16.84
N LEU A 423 17.97 -1.92 18.06
CA LEU A 423 16.78 -1.08 18.28
C LEU A 423 16.92 0.31 17.68
N THR A 424 18.12 0.91 17.75
CA THR A 424 18.37 2.23 17.12
C THR A 424 18.22 2.16 15.60
N HIS A 425 18.69 1.06 15.00
CA HIS A 425 18.52 0.82 13.56
C HIS A 425 17.04 0.71 13.17
N PHE A 426 16.23 0.06 14.00
CA PHE A 426 14.77 -0.01 13.84
C PHE A 426 14.04 1.20 14.44
N LEU A 427 14.63 2.38 14.38
CA LEU A 427 14.03 3.67 14.74
C LEU A 427 13.56 3.81 16.21
N PHE A 428 14.18 3.06 17.14
CA PHE A 428 14.05 3.31 18.57
C PHE A 428 15.24 4.09 19.08
N PRO A 429 15.16 5.41 19.21
CA PRO A 429 16.27 6.20 19.75
C PRO A 429 16.55 5.82 21.22
N PRO A 430 17.79 6.01 21.74
CA PRO A 430 18.18 5.58 23.08
C PRO A 430 17.25 6.04 24.21
N ALA A 431 16.65 7.22 24.11
CA ALA A 431 15.66 7.71 25.07
C ALA A 431 14.41 6.83 25.09
N ARG A 432 13.87 6.48 23.89
CA ARG A 432 12.69 5.64 23.74
C ARG A 432 12.92 4.19 24.17
N GLN A 433 14.15 3.69 24.07
CA GLN A 433 14.49 2.34 24.51
C GLN A 433 14.36 2.14 26.03
N GLN A 434 14.43 3.22 26.81
CA GLN A 434 14.24 3.20 28.27
C GLN A 434 12.78 3.38 28.70
N ASP A 435 11.88 3.72 27.76
CA ASP A 435 10.46 3.83 28.03
C ASP A 435 9.82 2.47 28.30
N TYR A 436 8.70 2.48 29.04
CA TYR A 436 7.88 1.30 29.26
C TYR A 436 7.01 1.01 28.04
N ILE A 437 6.72 -0.29 27.79
CA ILE A 437 5.97 -0.75 26.62
C ILE A 437 4.55 -0.18 26.59
N TYR A 438 3.90 0.07 27.75
CA TYR A 438 2.56 0.67 27.79
C TYR A 438 2.50 2.07 27.18
N LYS A 439 3.66 2.81 27.11
CA LYS A 439 3.74 4.14 26.50
C LYS A 439 3.90 4.12 24.98
N LEU A 440 4.11 2.94 24.39
CA LEU A 440 4.27 2.79 22.95
C LEU A 440 2.92 2.86 22.23
N SER A 441 2.92 3.50 21.07
CA SER A 441 1.81 3.42 20.12
C SER A 441 1.65 1.99 19.57
N GLY A 442 0.51 1.70 18.94
CA GLY A 442 0.25 0.40 18.28
C GLY A 442 1.35 0.04 17.28
N GLY A 443 1.69 0.94 16.38
CA GLY A 443 2.75 0.74 15.39
C GLY A 443 4.15 0.59 16.01
N GLU A 444 4.48 1.34 17.09
CA GLU A 444 5.73 1.15 17.82
C GLU A 444 5.79 -0.23 18.49
N ARG A 445 4.67 -0.73 19.05
CA ARG A 445 4.59 -2.09 19.63
C ARG A 445 4.76 -3.16 18.55
N ARG A 446 4.16 -2.95 17.38
CA ARG A 446 4.30 -3.86 16.24
C ARG A 446 5.75 -3.91 15.75
N ARG A 447 6.43 -2.76 15.66
CA ARG A 447 7.85 -2.65 15.34
C ARG A 447 8.74 -3.33 16.38
N LEU A 448 8.43 -3.16 17.67
CA LEU A 448 9.14 -3.87 18.74
C LEU A 448 8.99 -5.38 18.59
N TYR A 449 7.79 -5.87 18.28
CA TYR A 449 7.55 -7.30 18.03
C TYR A 449 8.41 -7.80 16.86
N LEU A 450 8.48 -7.07 15.76
CA LEU A 450 9.36 -7.40 14.65
C LEU A 450 10.83 -7.50 15.12
N CYS A 451 11.31 -6.53 15.90
CA CYS A 451 12.65 -6.58 16.46
C CYS A 451 12.89 -7.83 17.31
N THR A 452 11.90 -8.26 18.10
CA THR A 452 12.03 -9.47 18.93
C THR A 452 12.13 -10.75 18.09
N VAL A 453 11.39 -10.83 16.98
CA VAL A 453 11.48 -11.96 16.04
C VAL A 453 12.85 -12.01 15.36
N LEU A 454 13.33 -10.88 14.85
CA LEU A 454 14.62 -10.82 14.16
C LEU A 454 15.81 -11.05 15.08
N MET A 455 15.71 -10.64 16.36
CA MET A 455 16.76 -10.88 17.37
C MET A 455 16.96 -12.36 17.73
N GLN A 456 15.99 -13.23 17.46
CA GLN A 456 16.15 -14.69 17.61
C GLN A 456 17.15 -15.28 16.61
N ASN A 457 17.60 -14.49 15.65
CA ASN A 457 18.49 -14.89 14.55
C ASN A 457 17.98 -16.15 13.81
N PRO A 458 16.73 -16.14 13.32
CA PRO A 458 16.18 -17.26 12.58
C PRO A 458 16.92 -17.44 11.25
N ASN A 459 16.87 -18.65 10.69
CA ASN A 459 17.33 -18.91 9.32
C ASN A 459 16.16 -19.13 8.35
N PHE A 460 14.93 -19.15 8.87
CA PHE A 460 13.68 -19.19 8.12
C PHE A 460 12.70 -18.18 8.73
N LEU A 461 12.39 -17.12 7.98
CA LEU A 461 11.46 -16.08 8.39
C LEU A 461 10.08 -16.31 7.78
N ILE A 462 9.04 -16.22 8.61
CA ILE A 462 7.65 -16.21 8.18
C ILE A 462 7.04 -14.89 8.64
N LEU A 463 6.59 -14.09 7.69
CA LEU A 463 6.01 -12.76 7.93
C LEU A 463 4.55 -12.78 7.48
N ASP A 464 3.62 -12.76 8.43
CA ASP A 464 2.17 -12.73 8.15
C ASP A 464 1.65 -11.29 8.30
N GLU A 465 1.33 -10.65 7.18
CA GLU A 465 0.90 -9.26 7.04
C GLU A 465 1.84 -8.27 7.78
N PRO A 466 3.15 -8.26 7.47
CA PRO A 466 4.09 -7.37 8.16
C PRO A 466 3.88 -5.90 7.83
N THR A 467 3.21 -5.60 6.72
CA THR A 467 2.98 -4.24 6.22
C THR A 467 1.86 -3.53 6.95
N ASN A 468 0.95 -4.27 7.59
CA ASN A 468 -0.09 -3.69 8.42
C ASN A 468 0.52 -3.06 9.67
N ASP A 469 0.12 -1.84 9.99
CA ASP A 469 0.53 -1.07 11.18
C ASP A 469 2.03 -0.65 11.23
N LEU A 470 2.85 -0.98 10.22
CA LEU A 470 4.22 -0.48 10.12
C LEU A 470 4.27 0.76 9.22
N ASP A 471 5.01 1.78 9.67
CA ASP A 471 5.24 2.99 8.87
C ASP A 471 6.24 2.75 7.73
N ILE A 472 6.15 3.56 6.68
CA ILE A 472 6.99 3.46 5.48
C ILE A 472 8.50 3.40 5.81
N PRO A 473 9.04 4.23 6.74
CA PRO A 473 10.46 4.12 7.12
C PRO A 473 10.83 2.77 7.73
N THR A 474 9.94 2.17 8.55
CA THR A 474 10.17 0.83 9.11
C THR A 474 10.13 -0.25 8.02
N LEU A 475 9.19 -0.13 7.08
CA LEU A 475 9.10 -1.04 5.94
C LEU A 475 10.35 -0.99 5.07
N GLN A 476 10.92 0.19 4.82
CA GLN A 476 12.18 0.35 4.09
C GLN A 476 13.34 -0.37 4.80
N ILE A 477 13.44 -0.23 6.12
CA ILE A 477 14.47 -0.94 6.91
C ILE A 477 14.27 -2.46 6.85
N LEU A 478 13.02 -2.93 6.91
CA LEU A 478 12.70 -4.36 6.79
C LEU A 478 13.06 -4.88 5.39
N GLU A 479 12.76 -4.15 4.34
CA GLU A 479 13.14 -4.51 2.96
C GLU A 479 14.65 -4.62 2.79
N GLU A 480 15.41 -3.64 3.30
CA GLU A 480 16.88 -3.66 3.29
C GLU A 480 17.41 -4.88 4.06
N TYR A 481 16.83 -5.16 5.23
CA TYR A 481 17.19 -6.34 6.02
C TYR A 481 16.92 -7.65 5.26
N LEU A 482 15.74 -7.77 4.63
CA LEU A 482 15.34 -8.97 3.88
C LEU A 482 16.13 -9.13 2.57
N ALA A 483 16.56 -8.04 1.94
CA ALA A 483 17.42 -8.10 0.75
C ALA A 483 18.78 -8.76 1.07
N ASP A 484 19.37 -8.41 2.21
CA ASP A 484 20.66 -8.95 2.67
C ASP A 484 20.53 -10.26 3.45
N PHE A 485 19.32 -10.70 3.78
CA PHE A 485 19.05 -11.89 4.58
C PHE A 485 19.38 -13.18 3.81
N LYS A 486 20.36 -13.93 4.31
CA LYS A 486 20.83 -15.20 3.73
C LYS A 486 20.10 -16.40 4.35
N GLY A 487 18.79 -16.36 4.37
CA GLY A 487 17.91 -17.43 4.84
C GLY A 487 16.72 -17.58 3.91
N CYS A 488 15.79 -18.44 4.28
CA CYS A 488 14.53 -18.61 3.59
C CYS A 488 13.49 -17.64 4.13
N VAL A 489 12.60 -17.17 3.29
CA VAL A 489 11.54 -16.22 3.67
C VAL A 489 10.21 -16.65 3.09
N ILE A 490 9.17 -16.65 3.91
CA ILE A 490 7.78 -16.67 3.45
C ILE A 490 7.14 -15.36 3.89
N VAL A 491 6.51 -14.67 2.94
CA VAL A 491 5.77 -13.43 3.18
C VAL A 491 4.34 -13.59 2.74
N VAL A 492 3.39 -13.32 3.63
CA VAL A 492 1.99 -13.05 3.29
C VAL A 492 1.80 -11.56 3.36
N SER A 493 1.46 -10.90 2.27
CA SER A 493 1.18 -9.47 2.26
C SER A 493 0.26 -9.08 1.12
N HIS A 494 -0.52 -8.02 1.35
CA HIS A 494 -1.30 -7.33 0.33
C HIS A 494 -0.58 -6.10 -0.24
N ASP A 495 0.59 -5.72 0.31
CA ASP A 495 1.44 -4.65 -0.21
C ASP A 495 2.26 -5.16 -1.42
N ARG A 496 1.85 -4.75 -2.61
CA ARG A 496 2.47 -5.13 -3.90
C ARG A 496 3.91 -4.65 -4.00
N TYR A 497 4.18 -3.43 -3.53
CA TYR A 497 5.52 -2.84 -3.58
C TYR A 497 6.51 -3.62 -2.71
N PHE A 498 6.05 -4.06 -1.54
CA PHE A 498 6.84 -4.91 -0.65
C PHE A 498 7.10 -6.28 -1.28
N MET A 499 6.06 -6.89 -1.86
CA MET A 499 6.17 -8.19 -2.53
C MET A 499 7.16 -8.15 -3.69
N ASP A 500 7.06 -7.15 -4.58
CA ASP A 500 7.97 -7.02 -5.75
C ASP A 500 9.44 -6.84 -5.37
N ARG A 501 9.72 -6.28 -4.19
CA ARG A 501 11.10 -6.08 -3.71
C ARG A 501 11.69 -7.26 -2.96
N VAL A 502 10.86 -8.05 -2.30
CA VAL A 502 11.31 -9.07 -1.35
C VAL A 502 11.23 -10.46 -1.93
N VAL A 503 10.20 -10.76 -2.76
CA VAL A 503 9.93 -12.13 -3.21
C VAL A 503 10.26 -12.30 -4.69
N ASP A 504 10.68 -13.50 -5.03
CA ASP A 504 11.01 -13.94 -6.39
C ASP A 504 10.15 -15.13 -6.85
N HIS A 505 9.25 -15.60 -5.99
CA HIS A 505 8.38 -16.75 -6.19
C HIS A 505 7.04 -16.55 -5.47
N LEU A 506 5.90 -16.96 -6.07
CA LEU A 506 4.57 -16.78 -5.50
C LEU A 506 3.79 -18.09 -5.41
N LEU A 507 3.14 -18.32 -4.26
CA LEU A 507 2.05 -19.28 -4.10
C LEU A 507 0.72 -18.52 -4.08
N VAL A 508 -0.12 -18.78 -5.07
CA VAL A 508 -1.40 -18.09 -5.26
C VAL A 508 -2.55 -18.97 -4.79
N PHE A 509 -3.17 -18.60 -3.69
CA PHE A 509 -4.33 -19.29 -3.11
C PHE A 509 -5.61 -18.82 -3.80
N LYS A 510 -6.15 -19.63 -4.70
CA LYS A 510 -7.38 -19.32 -5.46
C LYS A 510 -8.68 -19.69 -4.74
N GLY A 511 -8.57 -20.28 -3.54
CA GLY A 511 -9.70 -20.86 -2.84
C GLY A 511 -10.01 -22.29 -3.31
N GLU A 512 -11.01 -22.94 -2.68
CA GLU A 512 -11.44 -24.31 -2.97
C GLU A 512 -10.30 -25.36 -2.99
N GLY A 513 -9.26 -25.10 -2.18
CA GLY A 513 -8.11 -26.00 -2.07
C GLY A 513 -7.08 -25.91 -3.20
N LYS A 514 -7.26 -25.00 -4.16
CA LYS A 514 -6.34 -24.82 -5.29
C LYS A 514 -5.26 -23.78 -4.96
N VAL A 515 -4.01 -24.17 -5.18
CA VAL A 515 -2.85 -23.30 -5.04
C VAL A 515 -2.05 -23.37 -6.33
N ASP A 516 -1.86 -22.23 -6.98
CA ASP A 516 -1.01 -22.11 -8.16
C ASP A 516 0.39 -21.68 -7.72
N ASP A 517 1.38 -22.26 -8.35
CA ASP A 517 2.78 -21.96 -8.19
C ASP A 517 3.25 -21.07 -9.36
N PHE A 518 3.76 -19.88 -9.06
CA PHE A 518 4.18 -18.91 -10.06
C PHE A 518 5.63 -18.48 -9.84
N PRO A 519 6.56 -18.80 -10.75
CA PRO A 519 7.95 -18.37 -10.67
C PRO A 519 8.08 -16.91 -11.14
N GLY A 520 8.02 -15.97 -10.21
CA GLY A 520 8.14 -14.54 -10.48
C GLY A 520 7.62 -13.67 -9.35
N ASN A 521 7.74 -12.35 -9.50
CA ASN A 521 7.22 -11.38 -8.54
C ASN A 521 5.73 -11.09 -8.77
N TYR A 522 5.16 -10.25 -7.91
CA TYR A 522 3.73 -9.96 -7.95
C TYR A 522 3.29 -9.22 -9.22
N SER A 523 4.06 -8.24 -9.70
CA SER A 523 3.73 -7.50 -10.92
C SER A 523 3.71 -8.42 -12.15
N GLN A 524 4.66 -9.34 -12.27
CA GLN A 524 4.69 -10.34 -13.36
C GLN A 524 3.49 -11.29 -13.29
N TYR A 525 3.12 -11.74 -12.08
CA TYR A 525 1.93 -12.57 -11.90
C TYR A 525 0.66 -11.85 -12.35
N ARG A 526 0.52 -10.59 -12.00
CA ARG A 526 -0.64 -9.77 -12.35
C ARG A 526 -0.78 -9.63 -13.87
N ASP A 527 0.30 -9.23 -14.55
CA ASP A 527 0.30 -9.09 -16.01
C ASP A 527 -0.08 -10.40 -16.69
N TRP A 528 0.45 -11.52 -16.20
CA TRP A 528 0.09 -12.84 -16.69
C TRP A 528 -1.39 -13.19 -16.43
N ASN A 529 -1.92 -12.88 -15.25
CA ASN A 529 -3.31 -13.17 -14.90
C ASN A 529 -4.29 -12.32 -15.73
N GLU A 530 -3.99 -11.03 -15.95
CA GLU A 530 -4.79 -10.15 -16.81
C GLU A 530 -4.85 -10.66 -18.26
N LEU A 531 -3.74 -11.17 -18.80
CA LEU A 531 -3.71 -11.78 -20.13
C LEU A 531 -4.57 -13.03 -20.17
N LYS A 532 -4.45 -13.90 -19.18
CA LYS A 532 -5.21 -15.14 -19.09
C LYS A 532 -6.71 -14.91 -18.96
N GLU A 533 -7.12 -13.92 -18.15
CA GLU A 533 -8.55 -13.55 -18.02
C GLU A 533 -9.12 -13.02 -19.33
N LYS A 534 -8.37 -12.22 -20.09
CA LYS A 534 -8.77 -11.76 -21.42
C LYS A 534 -8.95 -12.92 -22.40
N GLU A 535 -8.00 -13.86 -22.42
CA GLU A 535 -8.09 -15.07 -23.26
C GLU A 535 -9.30 -15.93 -22.88
N GLU A 536 -9.58 -16.11 -21.58
CA GLU A 536 -10.75 -16.86 -21.11
C GLU A 536 -12.08 -16.15 -21.43
N GLU A 537 -12.14 -14.83 -21.35
CA GLU A 537 -13.31 -14.05 -21.76
C GLU A 537 -13.57 -14.15 -23.26
N GLU A 538 -12.54 -14.06 -24.07
CA GLU A 538 -12.62 -14.23 -25.52
C GLU A 538 -13.07 -15.66 -25.88
N ALA A 539 -12.53 -16.67 -25.22
CA ALA A 539 -12.95 -18.06 -25.40
C ALA A 539 -14.41 -18.29 -24.97
N LYS A 540 -14.88 -17.66 -23.89
CA LYS A 540 -16.28 -17.71 -23.44
C LYS A 540 -17.21 -17.00 -24.43
N LYS A 541 -16.81 -15.85 -24.98
CA LYS A 541 -17.57 -15.12 -26.03
C LYS A 541 -17.63 -15.90 -27.33
N ALA A 542 -16.62 -16.68 -27.66
CA ALA A 542 -16.59 -17.56 -28.85
C ALA A 542 -17.47 -18.82 -28.70
N ASN A 543 -17.64 -19.31 -27.45
CA ASN A 543 -18.39 -20.56 -27.15
C ASN A 543 -19.86 -20.36 -26.78
N THR A 544 -20.42 -19.15 -26.78
CA THR A 544 -21.84 -18.92 -26.54
C THR A 544 -22.63 -19.36 -27.78
N PRO A 545 -23.49 -20.41 -27.73
CA PRO A 545 -24.31 -20.80 -28.87
C PRO A 545 -25.31 -19.70 -29.18
N LYS A 546 -25.23 -19.15 -30.39
CA LYS A 546 -26.23 -18.22 -30.92
C LYS A 546 -27.61 -18.89 -30.97
N THR A 547 -28.44 -18.64 -29.98
CA THR A 547 -29.87 -18.93 -30.05
C THR A 547 -30.49 -18.00 -31.07
N GLU A 548 -30.92 -18.55 -32.21
CA GLU A 548 -31.68 -17.80 -33.20
C GLU A 548 -33.06 -17.42 -32.62
N THR A 549 -33.22 -16.16 -32.28
CA THR A 549 -34.53 -15.56 -32.11
C THR A 549 -34.74 -14.57 -33.28
N LYS A 550 -35.58 -14.99 -34.21
CA LYS A 550 -36.09 -14.10 -35.25
C LYS A 550 -36.99 -13.05 -34.62
N ALA A 551 -36.54 -11.81 -34.65
CA ALA A 551 -37.44 -10.65 -34.63
C ALA A 551 -36.79 -9.53 -35.43
N ASN A 552 -37.48 -9.15 -36.51
CA ASN A 552 -37.23 -8.00 -37.33
C ASN A 552 -37.12 -6.71 -36.52
N THR A 553 -36.02 -5.96 -36.71
CA THR A 553 -36.12 -4.50 -36.91
C THR A 553 -34.80 -3.95 -37.46
N TRP A 554 -34.91 -3.28 -38.55
CA TRP A 554 -33.91 -2.53 -39.31
C TRP A 554 -33.09 -1.55 -38.45
N ARG A 555 -31.76 -1.71 -38.46
CA ARG A 555 -30.72 -0.74 -38.86
C ARG A 555 -29.36 -1.38 -38.61
N GLY A 556 -28.67 -1.71 -39.71
CA GLY A 556 -27.43 -2.41 -39.70
C GLY A 556 -26.24 -1.54 -39.29
N GLU A 557 -25.41 -2.05 -38.40
CA GLU A 557 -23.98 -1.86 -38.47
C GLU A 557 -23.42 -2.95 -39.39
N GLN A 558 -23.05 -2.52 -40.59
CA GLN A 558 -22.31 -3.36 -41.54
C GLN A 558 -20.93 -3.61 -40.96
N LYS A 559 -20.56 -4.87 -40.70
CA LYS A 559 -19.15 -5.29 -40.65
C LYS A 559 -18.54 -4.84 -41.97
N LYS A 560 -17.70 -3.82 -41.93
CA LYS A 560 -16.95 -3.35 -43.08
C LYS A 560 -15.94 -4.44 -43.43
N ARG A 561 -16.18 -5.16 -44.52
CA ARG A 561 -15.13 -5.96 -45.17
C ARG A 561 -14.22 -4.97 -45.90
N LEU A 562 -12.93 -5.19 -45.81
CA LEU A 562 -11.91 -4.44 -46.55
C LEU A 562 -12.30 -4.36 -48.03
N THR A 563 -12.30 -3.16 -48.56
CA THR A 563 -12.47 -2.96 -50.01
C THR A 563 -11.21 -3.44 -50.75
N PHE A 564 -11.35 -3.75 -52.03
CA PHE A 564 -10.20 -4.20 -52.84
C PHE A 564 -9.02 -3.20 -52.81
N LYS A 565 -9.30 -1.90 -52.68
CA LYS A 565 -8.27 -0.86 -52.54
C LYS A 565 -7.55 -0.94 -51.19
N GLU A 566 -8.28 -1.18 -50.10
CA GLU A 566 -7.70 -1.31 -48.75
C GLU A 566 -6.84 -2.58 -48.61
N LYS A 567 -7.23 -3.69 -49.26
CA LYS A 567 -6.38 -4.88 -49.35
C LYS A 567 -5.10 -4.65 -50.12
N GLN A 568 -5.14 -3.85 -51.21
CA GLN A 568 -3.99 -3.48 -51.98
C GLN A 568 -3.10 -2.50 -51.21
N GLU A 569 -3.68 -1.60 -50.43
CA GLU A 569 -2.97 -0.68 -49.54
C GLU A 569 -2.26 -1.45 -48.41
N MET A 570 -2.94 -2.42 -47.79
CA MET A 570 -2.37 -3.28 -46.72
C MET A 570 -1.15 -4.08 -47.23
N ALA A 571 -1.24 -4.71 -48.41
CA ALA A 571 -0.13 -5.43 -49.01
C ALA A 571 1.04 -4.51 -49.39
N ALA A 572 0.75 -3.26 -49.84
CA ALA A 572 1.78 -2.28 -50.13
C ALA A 572 2.47 -1.75 -48.86
N LEU A 573 1.72 -1.61 -47.76
CA LEU A 573 2.25 -1.24 -46.46
C LEU A 573 3.18 -2.33 -45.90
N GLU A 574 2.82 -3.62 -46.00
CA GLU A 574 3.68 -4.74 -45.58
C GLU A 574 5.05 -4.68 -46.25
N VAL A 575 5.06 -4.58 -47.57
CA VAL A 575 6.32 -4.49 -48.34
C VAL A 575 7.14 -3.24 -47.95
N SER A 576 6.47 -2.13 -47.67
CA SER A 576 7.16 -0.88 -47.28
C SER A 576 7.68 -0.90 -45.85
N ILE A 577 7.00 -1.59 -44.92
CA ILE A 577 7.46 -1.80 -43.53
C ILE A 577 8.72 -2.68 -43.56
N GLU A 578 8.69 -3.78 -44.31
CA GLU A 578 9.82 -4.70 -44.43
C GLU A 578 11.06 -4.00 -44.99
N ALA A 579 10.89 -3.15 -46.02
CA ALA A 579 11.99 -2.38 -46.60
C ALA A 579 12.57 -1.33 -45.61
N LEU A 580 11.72 -0.67 -44.80
CA LEU A 580 12.18 0.29 -43.79
C LEU A 580 12.89 -0.39 -42.62
N GLU A 581 12.45 -1.59 -42.24
CA GLU A 581 13.12 -2.40 -41.21
C GLU A 581 14.51 -2.87 -41.68
N GLU A 582 14.66 -3.26 -42.96
CA GLU A 582 15.96 -3.58 -43.53
C GLU A 582 16.88 -2.35 -43.57
N GLU A 583 16.38 -1.18 -44.02
CA GLU A 583 17.15 0.07 -44.02
C GLU A 583 17.58 0.47 -42.59
N LYS A 584 16.71 0.34 -41.61
CA LYS A 584 17.02 0.59 -40.19
C LYS A 584 18.16 -0.32 -39.72
N LYS A 585 18.05 -1.62 -40.00
CA LYS A 585 19.06 -2.61 -39.61
C LYS A 585 20.43 -2.34 -40.25
N GLU A 586 20.46 -1.99 -41.53
CA GLU A 586 21.69 -1.61 -42.24
C GLU A 586 22.33 -0.36 -41.60
N ILE A 587 21.53 0.63 -41.21
CA ILE A 587 22.03 1.84 -40.58
C ILE A 587 22.56 1.53 -39.17
N GLU A 588 21.88 0.72 -38.40
CA GLU A 588 22.32 0.29 -37.06
C GLU A 588 23.63 -0.53 -37.13
N GLU A 589 23.73 -1.48 -38.06
CA GLU A 589 24.95 -2.26 -38.28
C GLU A 589 26.12 -1.36 -38.74
N ALA A 590 25.85 -0.40 -39.60
CA ALA A 590 26.86 0.55 -40.03
C ALA A 590 27.34 1.48 -38.91
N LEU A 591 26.44 1.95 -38.05
CA LEU A 591 26.77 2.76 -36.85
C LEU A 591 27.59 1.95 -35.83
N CYS A 592 27.31 0.65 -35.68
CA CYS A 592 28.06 -0.24 -34.80
C CYS A 592 29.44 -0.63 -35.32
N SER A 593 29.70 -0.58 -36.64
CA SER A 593 30.95 -1.02 -37.26
C SER A 593 32.16 -0.11 -36.96
N GLY A 594 31.91 1.14 -36.52
CA GLY A 594 32.95 2.11 -36.17
C GLY A 594 33.87 2.55 -37.34
N THR A 595 33.52 2.24 -38.61
CA THR A 595 34.35 2.53 -39.80
C THR A 595 33.88 3.75 -40.60
N LEU A 596 32.84 4.44 -40.15
CA LEU A 596 32.18 5.55 -40.84
C LEU A 596 32.96 6.87 -40.67
N SER A 597 32.94 7.71 -41.69
CA SER A 597 33.42 9.09 -41.60
C SER A 597 32.47 9.96 -40.76
N VAL A 598 32.97 11.09 -40.24
CA VAL A 598 32.17 11.98 -39.35
C VAL A 598 30.93 12.52 -40.07
N ASP A 599 31.00 12.77 -41.35
CA ASP A 599 29.88 13.27 -42.15
C ASP A 599 28.79 12.19 -42.34
N GLU A 600 29.21 10.95 -42.69
CA GLU A 600 28.29 9.81 -42.81
C GLU A 600 27.63 9.42 -41.48
N LEU A 601 28.35 9.54 -40.37
CA LEU A 601 27.83 9.29 -39.02
C LEU A 601 26.75 10.31 -38.65
N THR A 602 26.94 11.57 -39.07
CA THR A 602 25.96 12.65 -38.82
C THR A 602 24.70 12.47 -39.68
N GLU A 603 24.83 12.07 -40.96
CA GLU A 603 23.70 11.80 -41.83
C GLU A 603 22.89 10.59 -41.39
N LYS A 604 23.52 9.48 -41.06
CA LYS A 604 22.88 8.25 -40.61
C LYS A 604 22.20 8.45 -39.24
N SER A 605 22.82 9.20 -38.32
CA SER A 605 22.20 9.56 -37.02
C SER A 605 20.95 10.45 -37.16
N LYS A 606 20.85 11.26 -38.19
CA LYS A 606 19.66 12.06 -38.47
C LYS A 606 18.58 11.25 -39.19
N ARG A 607 18.96 10.27 -40.02
CA ARG A 607 18.04 9.42 -40.76
C ARG A 607 17.32 8.41 -39.85
N LEU A 608 18.00 7.91 -38.80
CA LEU A 608 17.46 6.88 -37.91
C LEU A 608 16.13 7.29 -37.18
N PRO A 609 16.02 8.49 -36.60
CA PRO A 609 14.74 8.95 -36.01
C PRO A 609 13.63 9.10 -37.03
N GLN A 610 13.95 9.59 -38.25
CA GLN A 610 12.98 9.74 -39.32
C GLN A 610 12.45 8.39 -39.81
N LEU A 611 13.32 7.38 -39.91
CA LEU A 611 12.91 6.01 -40.22
C LEU A 611 12.01 5.42 -39.15
N GLN A 612 12.29 5.73 -37.89
CA GLN A 612 11.45 5.25 -36.78
C GLN A 612 10.05 5.87 -36.86
N ASP A 613 9.97 7.18 -37.09
CA ASP A 613 8.70 7.89 -37.25
C ASP A 613 7.89 7.37 -38.46
N GLU A 614 8.56 7.14 -39.61
CA GLU A 614 7.95 6.56 -40.81
C GLU A 614 7.48 5.11 -40.60
N LEU A 615 8.21 4.32 -39.82
CA LEU A 615 7.88 2.95 -39.46
C LEU A 615 6.66 2.92 -38.53
N ASP A 616 6.62 3.77 -37.51
CA ASP A 616 5.52 3.88 -36.56
C ASP A 616 4.23 4.33 -37.25
N GLU A 617 4.29 5.32 -38.17
CA GLU A 617 3.13 5.80 -38.93
C GLU A 617 2.53 4.69 -39.83
N LYS A 618 3.39 3.97 -40.56
CA LYS A 618 2.94 2.90 -41.45
C LYS A 618 2.45 1.67 -40.70
N SER A 619 3.08 1.32 -39.57
CA SER A 619 2.65 0.23 -38.71
C SER A 619 1.30 0.50 -38.07
N MET A 620 1.04 1.73 -37.61
CA MET A 620 -0.27 2.15 -37.11
C MET A 620 -1.34 2.01 -38.20
N ARG A 621 -1.05 2.46 -39.42
CA ARG A 621 -2.00 2.36 -40.54
C ARG A 621 -2.28 0.92 -40.95
N TRP A 622 -1.25 0.07 -40.93
CA TRP A 622 -1.40 -1.36 -41.18
C TRP A 622 -2.27 -2.04 -40.10
N LEU A 623 -2.08 -1.70 -38.82
CA LEU A 623 -2.89 -2.18 -37.70
C LEU A 623 -4.37 -1.79 -37.85
N GLU A 624 -4.67 -0.54 -38.21
CA GLU A 624 -6.04 -0.08 -38.47
C GLU A 624 -6.74 -0.89 -39.56
N LEU A 625 -6.01 -1.23 -40.63
CA LEU A 625 -6.54 -2.05 -41.73
C LEU A 625 -6.68 -3.52 -41.32
N SER A 626 -5.79 -4.06 -40.51
CA SER A 626 -5.84 -5.44 -40.03
C SER A 626 -7.00 -5.67 -39.05
N GLU A 627 -7.33 -4.68 -38.19
CA GLU A 627 -8.51 -4.72 -37.32
C GLU A 627 -9.85 -4.75 -38.08
N ILE A 628 -9.87 -4.27 -39.33
CA ILE A 628 -11.06 -4.33 -40.18
C ILE A 628 -11.17 -5.71 -40.87
N GLU A 629 -10.06 -6.44 -41.03
CA GLU A 629 -10.01 -7.78 -41.66
C GLU A 629 -10.35 -8.92 -40.68
N GLY A 630 -10.06 -8.75 -39.36
CA GLY A 630 -10.38 -9.71 -38.27
C GLY A 630 -11.80 -9.52 -37.78
#